data_4ff2ac53dfed41eba8f17d53e6ae3529
#
_entry.id   4ff2ac53dfed41eba8f17d53e6ae3529
#
_cell.length_a   1.000
_cell.length_b   1.000
_cell.length_c   1.000
_cell.angle_alpha   90.00
_cell.angle_beta   90.00
_cell.angle_gamma   90.00
#
_symmetry.space_group_name_H-M   'P 1'
#
loop_
_entity.id
_entity.type
_entity.pdbx_description
1 polymer ?
#
loop_
_entity_poly.entity_id
_entity_poly.type
_entity_poly.pdbx_seq_one_letter_code
_entity_poly.pdbx_strand_id
1 'polypeptide(L)'
;MIDTYWSDHCRHTTFNTNIDSVKFEDDLLQKTYDEYIAARKELGRTKPINLMDLATISTRFLKSSGKLPKIDESEEINACSIVVPVEIDGVEEEWLVNFKNETHNHPTEIEPFGGAATCLGGAIRDPLSGRTYVYQAMRVTGAADPTVSIDDTMKGKLPQKKLVRGAADGYSSYGNQIGLA
;
A
#
# COMPACT_ATOMS: atom_id res chain seq x y z
N MET A 1 23.28 -9.56 -9.16
CA MET A 1 23.26 -9.52 -7.68
C MET A 1 23.13 -8.08 -7.18
N ILE A 2 23.96 -7.13 -7.60
CA ILE A 2 23.87 -5.72 -7.19
C ILE A 2 22.54 -5.13 -7.63
N ASP A 3 22.13 -5.28 -8.90
CA ASP A 3 20.88 -4.71 -9.44
C ASP A 3 19.63 -5.30 -8.77
N THR A 4 19.64 -6.59 -8.43
CA THR A 4 18.53 -7.25 -7.74
C THR A 4 18.43 -6.80 -6.28
N TYR A 5 19.56 -6.63 -5.62
CA TYR A 5 19.62 -6.11 -4.25
C TYR A 5 19.17 -4.65 -4.19
N TRP A 6 19.47 -3.88 -5.23
CA TRP A 6 19.04 -2.49 -5.39
C TRP A 6 17.52 -2.36 -5.52
N SER A 7 16.82 -3.26 -6.18
CA SER A 7 15.41 -3.08 -6.48
C SER A 7 14.52 -3.08 -5.24
N ASP A 8 14.83 -3.86 -4.22
CA ASP A 8 14.02 -3.94 -2.99
C ASP A 8 14.53 -3.03 -1.87
N HIS A 9 15.84 -2.99 -1.68
CA HIS A 9 16.46 -2.21 -0.59
C HIS A 9 16.54 -0.71 -0.91
N CYS A 10 16.70 -0.37 -2.17
CA CYS A 10 16.88 1.02 -2.58
C CYS A 10 15.62 1.86 -2.59
N ARG A 11 14.43 1.26 -2.66
CA ARG A 11 13.19 2.05 -2.57
C ARG A 11 13.12 2.75 -1.22
N HIS A 12 13.35 2.06 -0.13
CA HIS A 12 13.41 2.68 1.19
C HIS A 12 14.59 3.65 1.34
N THR A 13 15.76 3.29 0.84
CA THR A 13 16.94 4.14 0.90
C THR A 13 16.78 5.40 0.05
N THR A 14 16.25 5.26 -1.18
CA THR A 14 15.98 6.39 -2.07
C THR A 14 14.96 7.34 -1.47
N PHE A 15 13.86 6.84 -0.95
CA PHE A 15 12.83 7.66 -0.31
C PHE A 15 13.31 8.36 0.95
N ASN A 16 14.30 7.82 1.64
CA ASN A 16 14.89 8.42 2.83
C ASN A 16 16.15 9.24 2.55
N THR A 17 16.60 9.32 1.29
CA THR A 17 17.73 10.18 0.93
C THR A 17 17.38 11.64 1.19
N ASN A 18 18.27 12.35 1.88
CA ASN A 18 18.11 13.76 2.17
C ASN A 18 18.18 14.60 0.89
N ILE A 19 17.31 15.58 0.81
CA ILE A 19 17.24 16.54 -0.29
C ILE A 19 17.68 17.90 0.25
N ASP A 20 18.79 18.41 -0.26
CA ASP A 20 19.36 19.67 0.24
C ASP A 20 18.67 20.90 -0.34
N SER A 21 18.37 20.87 -1.64
CA SER A 21 17.67 21.96 -2.33
C SER A 21 16.90 21.44 -3.54
N VAL A 22 15.77 22.08 -3.81
CA VAL A 22 14.95 21.78 -5.00
C VAL A 22 14.56 23.08 -5.66
N LYS A 23 14.70 23.14 -6.97
CA LYS A 23 14.18 24.22 -7.80
C LYS A 23 13.54 23.60 -9.04
N PHE A 24 12.31 23.97 -9.31
CA PHE A 24 11.60 23.53 -10.50
C PHE A 24 11.62 24.63 -11.56
N GLU A 25 11.68 24.25 -12.83
CA GLU A 25 11.50 25.15 -13.96
C GLU A 25 10.01 25.44 -14.24
N ASP A 26 9.13 24.55 -13.78
CA ASP A 26 7.69 24.66 -13.88
C ASP A 26 7.12 25.41 -12.66
N ASP A 27 6.40 26.51 -12.90
CA ASP A 27 5.85 27.37 -11.86
C ASP A 27 4.84 26.66 -10.95
N LEU A 28 4.05 25.72 -11.50
CA LEU A 28 3.08 24.96 -10.72
C LEU A 28 3.77 24.00 -9.76
N LEU A 29 4.79 23.31 -10.22
CA LEU A 29 5.59 22.41 -9.39
C LEU A 29 6.35 23.20 -8.33
N GLN A 30 6.93 24.36 -8.66
CA GLN A 30 7.59 25.21 -7.68
C GLN A 30 6.61 25.69 -6.61
N LYS A 31 5.44 26.18 -6.99
CA LYS A 31 4.40 26.60 -6.06
C LYS A 31 3.98 25.46 -5.13
N THR A 32 3.77 24.24 -5.67
CA THR A 32 3.41 23.06 -4.89
C THR A 32 4.50 22.70 -3.87
N TYR A 33 5.76 22.84 -4.27
CA TYR A 33 6.88 22.63 -3.37
C TYR A 33 6.95 23.68 -2.26
N ASP A 34 6.68 24.94 -2.59
CA ASP A 34 6.62 26.02 -1.60
C ASP A 34 5.48 25.80 -0.59
N GLU A 35 4.33 25.31 -1.03
CA GLU A 35 3.22 24.90 -0.16
C GLU A 35 3.62 23.74 0.77
N TYR A 36 4.39 22.76 0.26
CA TYR A 36 4.96 21.70 1.07
C TYR A 36 5.90 22.25 2.16
N ILE A 37 6.77 23.18 1.84
CA ILE A 37 7.67 23.83 2.81
C ILE A 37 6.88 24.58 3.87
N ALA A 38 5.83 25.28 3.47
CA ALA A 38 4.92 25.97 4.41
C ALA A 38 4.24 24.99 5.38
N ALA A 39 3.70 23.88 4.87
CA ALA A 39 3.09 22.83 5.67
C ALA A 39 4.08 22.19 6.66
N ARG A 40 5.33 21.96 6.26
CA ARG A 40 6.38 21.48 7.15
C ARG A 40 6.61 22.43 8.33
N LYS A 41 6.67 23.72 8.05
CA LYS A 41 6.86 24.77 9.06
C LYS A 41 5.69 24.79 10.05
N GLU A 42 4.46 24.74 9.54
CA GLU A 42 3.25 24.71 10.36
C GLU A 42 3.20 23.49 11.27
N LEU A 43 3.61 22.33 10.76
CA LEU A 43 3.71 21.08 11.52
C LEU A 43 4.93 20.99 12.46
N GLY A 44 5.78 22.04 12.53
CA GLY A 44 6.98 22.04 13.35
C GLY A 44 8.01 20.95 12.99
N ARG A 45 8.08 20.54 11.73
CA ARG A 45 8.96 19.44 11.30
C ARG A 45 10.40 19.91 11.14
N THR A 46 11.29 19.31 11.91
CA THR A 46 12.74 19.65 11.94
C THR A 46 13.63 18.61 11.25
N LYS A 47 13.09 17.41 10.95
CA LYS A 47 13.87 16.37 10.25
C LYS A 47 14.25 16.82 8.84
N PRO A 48 15.38 16.34 8.27
CA PRO A 48 15.76 16.64 6.89
C PRO A 48 14.64 16.35 5.89
N ILE A 49 14.61 17.11 4.81
CA ILE A 49 13.67 16.89 3.70
C ILE A 49 14.09 15.61 2.97
N ASN A 50 13.13 14.74 2.70
CA ASN A 50 13.31 13.57 1.86
C ASN A 50 12.00 13.23 1.13
N LEU A 51 12.05 12.30 0.18
CA LEU A 51 10.87 11.92 -0.61
C LEU A 51 9.76 11.29 0.25
N MET A 52 10.11 10.57 1.32
CA MET A 52 9.12 10.01 2.22
C MET A 52 8.39 11.09 3.02
N ASP A 53 9.08 12.14 3.43
CA ASP A 53 8.46 13.28 4.08
C ASP A 53 7.49 14.00 3.12
N LEU A 54 7.93 14.22 1.88
CA LEU A 54 7.09 14.80 0.82
C LEU A 54 5.83 13.95 0.58
N ALA A 55 5.97 12.64 0.46
CA ALA A 55 4.86 11.72 0.22
C ALA A 55 3.83 11.68 1.38
N THR A 56 4.26 11.90 2.61
CA THR A 56 3.42 11.75 3.81
C THR A 56 2.91 13.07 4.39
N ILE A 57 3.40 14.21 3.93
CA ILE A 57 3.11 15.51 4.55
C ILE A 57 1.63 15.89 4.48
N SER A 58 0.96 15.62 3.36
CA SER A 58 -0.45 15.94 3.17
C SER A 58 -1.35 15.24 4.16
N THR A 59 -1.13 13.95 4.40
CA THR A 59 -1.89 13.18 5.40
C THR A 59 -1.65 13.73 6.80
N ARG A 60 -0.42 14.06 7.15
CA ARG A 60 -0.05 14.65 8.45
C ARG A 60 -0.71 16.01 8.66
N PHE A 61 -0.73 16.83 7.62
CA PHE A 61 -1.35 18.15 7.63
C PHE A 61 -2.88 18.05 7.79
N LEU A 62 -3.53 17.18 7.02
CA LEU A 62 -4.97 16.95 7.14
C LEU A 62 -5.35 16.42 8.53
N LYS A 63 -4.52 15.54 9.09
CA LYS A 63 -4.73 15.02 10.44
C LYS A 63 -4.61 16.13 11.51
N SER A 64 -3.54 16.91 11.47
CA SER A 64 -3.32 18.01 12.44
C SER A 64 -4.41 19.08 12.37
N SER A 65 -5.00 19.28 11.18
CA SER A 65 -6.12 20.21 10.98
C SER A 65 -7.50 19.63 11.33
N GLY A 66 -7.58 18.41 11.87
CA GLY A 66 -8.83 17.75 12.25
C GLY A 66 -9.72 17.33 11.06
N LYS A 67 -9.18 17.32 9.84
CA LYS A 67 -9.94 16.95 8.63
C LYS A 67 -10.07 15.44 8.42
N LEU A 68 -9.45 14.63 9.27
CA LEU A 68 -9.51 13.17 9.23
C LEU A 68 -10.05 12.59 10.56
N PRO A 69 -11.27 12.97 10.98
CA PRO A 69 -11.80 12.60 12.31
C PRO A 69 -12.15 11.11 12.44
N LYS A 70 -12.27 10.40 11.34
CA LYS A 70 -12.68 8.98 11.33
C LYS A 70 -11.50 8.00 11.22
N ILE A 71 -10.27 8.48 11.18
CA ILE A 71 -9.12 7.59 11.22
C ILE A 71 -9.03 6.98 12.61
N ASP A 72 -9.06 5.66 12.66
CA ASP A 72 -8.74 4.90 13.87
C ASP A 72 -7.24 4.91 14.12
N GLU A 73 -6.83 5.15 15.35
CA GLU A 73 -5.43 5.19 15.76
C GLU A 73 -5.19 4.25 16.94
N SER A 74 -4.33 3.29 16.71
CA SER A 74 -3.81 2.41 17.73
C SER A 74 -2.29 2.53 17.84
N GLU A 75 -1.69 1.94 18.87
CA GLU A 75 -0.24 1.86 19.01
C GLU A 75 0.40 1.00 17.90
N GLU A 76 -0.38 0.10 17.29
CA GLU A 76 0.03 -0.78 16.20
C GLU A 76 -0.62 -0.33 14.91
N ILE A 77 0.10 0.44 14.10
CA ILE A 77 -0.40 1.01 12.84
C ILE A 77 0.26 0.31 11.65
N ASN A 78 -0.31 -0.81 11.22
CA ASN A 78 0.13 -1.55 10.04
C ASN A 78 -0.83 -1.47 8.85
N ALA A 79 -2.00 -0.86 9.04
CA ALA A 79 -2.98 -0.58 8.01
C ALA A 79 -3.60 0.80 8.25
N CYS A 80 -4.24 1.36 7.23
CA CYS A 80 -5.08 2.54 7.41
C CYS A 80 -6.50 2.06 7.76
N SER A 81 -6.98 2.43 8.94
CA SER A 81 -8.31 2.03 9.43
C SER A 81 -9.18 3.26 9.60
N ILE A 82 -10.41 3.18 9.09
CA ILE A 82 -11.42 4.23 9.26
C ILE A 82 -12.66 3.65 9.93
N VAL A 83 -13.21 4.40 10.86
CA VAL A 83 -14.46 4.06 11.54
C VAL A 83 -15.64 4.38 10.62
N VAL A 84 -16.51 3.41 10.39
CA VAL A 84 -17.74 3.56 9.61
C VAL A 84 -18.94 3.06 10.40
N PRO A 85 -20.06 3.80 10.43
CA PRO A 85 -21.29 3.29 11.00
C PRO A 85 -21.93 2.27 10.05
N VAL A 86 -22.35 1.14 10.60
CA VAL A 86 -23.03 0.06 9.88
C VAL A 86 -24.30 -0.28 10.62
N GLU A 87 -25.45 -0.28 9.94
CA GLU A 87 -26.72 -0.73 10.52
C GLU A 87 -26.88 -2.25 10.33
N ILE A 88 -27.02 -2.96 11.44
CA ILE A 88 -27.27 -4.41 11.47
C ILE A 88 -28.53 -4.65 12.29
N ASP A 89 -29.55 -5.24 11.68
CA ASP A 89 -30.84 -5.55 12.33
C ASP A 89 -31.50 -4.35 13.04
N GLY A 90 -31.31 -3.13 12.48
CA GLY A 90 -31.85 -1.88 13.03
C GLY A 90 -30.99 -1.29 14.17
N VAL A 91 -29.83 -1.83 14.45
CA VAL A 91 -28.85 -1.30 15.42
C VAL A 91 -27.64 -0.77 14.68
N GLU A 92 -27.24 0.47 14.97
CA GLU A 92 -26.01 1.04 14.44
C GLU A 92 -24.80 0.56 15.26
N GLU A 93 -23.82 0.02 14.58
CA GLU A 93 -22.54 -0.42 15.12
C GLU A 93 -21.38 0.31 14.46
N GLU A 94 -20.30 0.55 15.19
CA GLU A 94 -19.06 1.07 14.65
C GLU A 94 -18.17 -0.05 14.15
N TRP A 95 -17.92 -0.03 12.86
CA TRP A 95 -17.04 -1.00 12.19
C TRP A 95 -15.78 -0.33 11.65
N LEU A 96 -14.73 -1.11 11.45
CA LEU A 96 -13.49 -0.63 10.84
C LEU A 96 -13.39 -1.10 9.39
N VAL A 97 -13.20 -0.16 8.47
CA VAL A 97 -12.73 -0.44 7.12
C VAL A 97 -11.22 -0.27 7.10
N ASN A 98 -10.51 -1.36 6.90
CA ASN A 98 -9.06 -1.36 6.83
C ASN A 98 -8.62 -1.28 5.37
N PHE A 99 -7.73 -0.38 5.06
CA PHE A 99 -7.09 -0.26 3.75
C PHE A 99 -5.61 -0.60 3.86
N LYS A 100 -5.20 -1.59 3.10
CA LYS A 100 -3.81 -1.99 2.96
C LYS A 100 -3.41 -1.94 1.48
N ASN A 101 -2.38 -1.17 1.18
CA ASN A 101 -1.73 -1.21 -0.13
C ASN A 101 -0.39 -1.92 -0.01
N GLU A 102 -0.26 -3.02 -0.70
CA GLU A 102 0.96 -3.82 -0.70
C GLU A 102 1.39 -4.14 -2.12
N THR A 103 2.67 -3.95 -2.39
CA THR A 103 3.24 -4.31 -3.68
C THR A 103 3.40 -5.83 -3.74
N HIS A 104 3.00 -6.44 -4.85
CA HIS A 104 3.36 -7.82 -5.14
C HIS A 104 4.88 -7.96 -5.13
N ASN A 105 5.38 -8.85 -4.32
CA ASN A 105 6.79 -9.15 -4.31
C ASN A 105 7.17 -10.08 -5.47
N HIS A 106 8.45 -10.17 -5.75
CA HIS A 106 9.01 -10.96 -6.83
C HIS A 106 8.59 -12.46 -6.85
N PRO A 107 8.39 -13.15 -5.71
CA PRO A 107 7.88 -14.52 -5.69
C PRO A 107 6.59 -14.74 -6.47
N THR A 108 5.67 -13.78 -6.51
CA THR A 108 4.42 -13.91 -7.29
C THR A 108 4.67 -14.04 -8.80
N GLU A 109 5.75 -13.44 -9.31
CA GLU A 109 6.15 -13.59 -10.73
C GLU A 109 6.72 -14.97 -11.02
N ILE A 110 7.43 -15.57 -10.06
CA ILE A 110 8.14 -16.84 -10.23
C ILE A 110 7.21 -18.03 -9.97
N GLU A 111 6.50 -17.97 -8.85
CA GLU A 111 5.54 -18.97 -8.40
C GLU A 111 4.25 -18.26 -7.95
N PRO A 112 3.30 -18.03 -8.88
CA PRO A 112 2.16 -17.16 -8.66
C PRO A 112 1.25 -17.60 -7.53
N PHE A 113 1.04 -18.89 -7.34
CA PHE A 113 0.13 -19.42 -6.33
C PHE A 113 0.62 -19.13 -4.90
N GLY A 114 1.80 -19.60 -4.54
CA GLY A 114 2.35 -19.41 -3.20
C GLY A 114 2.77 -17.97 -2.93
N GLY A 115 3.32 -17.30 -3.95
CA GLY A 115 3.66 -15.87 -3.84
C GLY A 115 2.45 -15.00 -3.55
N ALA A 116 1.33 -15.24 -4.25
CA ALA A 116 0.08 -14.54 -4.00
C ALA A 116 -0.55 -14.89 -2.65
N ALA A 117 -0.56 -16.17 -2.28
CA ALA A 117 -1.05 -16.59 -0.96
C ALA A 117 -0.27 -15.91 0.18
N THR A 118 1.06 -15.82 0.06
CA THR A 118 1.90 -15.14 1.05
C THR A 118 1.59 -13.65 1.14
N CYS A 119 1.39 -12.98 0.00
CA CYS A 119 1.01 -11.56 -0.02
C CYS A 119 -0.34 -11.31 0.64
N LEU A 120 -1.34 -12.15 0.36
CA LEU A 120 -2.65 -12.05 1.00
C LEU A 120 -2.54 -12.27 2.51
N GLY A 121 -1.76 -13.28 2.92
CA GLY A 121 -1.53 -13.54 4.34
C GLY A 121 -0.94 -12.35 5.08
N GLY A 122 0.03 -11.64 4.49
CA GLY A 122 0.57 -10.40 5.02
C GLY A 122 -0.48 -9.30 5.13
N ALA A 123 -1.24 -9.09 4.05
CA ALA A 123 -2.27 -8.07 4.01
C ALA A 123 -3.38 -8.27 5.04
N ILE A 124 -3.70 -9.50 5.40
CA ILE A 124 -4.68 -9.83 6.44
C ILE A 124 -4.09 -9.74 7.84
N ARG A 125 -2.85 -10.20 8.03
CA ARG A 125 -2.18 -10.15 9.34
C ARG A 125 -1.92 -8.74 9.84
N ASP A 126 -1.68 -7.78 8.95
CA ASP A 126 -1.43 -6.40 9.36
C ASP A 126 -2.64 -5.75 10.04
N PRO A 127 -3.88 -5.83 9.53
CA PRO A 127 -5.07 -5.44 10.28
C PRO A 127 -5.26 -6.21 11.58
N LEU A 128 -4.97 -7.51 11.60
CA LEU A 128 -5.07 -8.33 12.81
C LEU A 128 -4.10 -7.88 13.90
N SER A 129 -2.91 -7.39 13.55
CA SER A 129 -1.93 -6.85 14.51
C SER A 129 -2.48 -5.62 15.22
N GLY A 130 -3.35 -4.84 14.59
CA GLY A 130 -4.10 -3.73 15.17
C GLY A 130 -5.31 -4.18 16.04
N ARG A 131 -5.38 -5.45 16.43
CA ARG A 131 -6.48 -6.03 17.23
C ARG A 131 -7.83 -6.02 16.52
N THR A 132 -7.81 -6.05 15.18
CA THR A 132 -9.00 -6.06 14.35
C THR A 132 -9.22 -7.46 13.78
N TYR A 133 -10.40 -8.02 13.96
CA TYR A 133 -10.77 -9.25 13.27
C TYR A 133 -11.15 -8.95 11.82
N VAL A 134 -10.48 -9.57 10.86
CA VAL A 134 -10.81 -9.43 9.44
C VAL A 134 -11.93 -10.40 9.09
N TYR A 135 -13.13 -9.86 8.97
CA TYR A 135 -14.33 -10.63 8.66
C TYR A 135 -14.51 -10.86 7.16
N GLN A 136 -14.31 -9.82 6.38
CA GLN A 136 -14.44 -9.82 4.93
C GLN A 136 -13.31 -9.01 4.30
N ALA A 137 -12.80 -9.45 3.16
CA ALA A 137 -11.79 -8.74 2.42
C ALA A 137 -12.10 -8.67 0.94
N MET A 138 -11.88 -7.52 0.33
CA MET A 138 -11.85 -7.36 -1.11
C MET A 138 -10.43 -7.09 -1.57
N ARG A 139 -9.95 -7.92 -2.50
CA ARG A 139 -8.65 -7.70 -3.10
C ARG A 139 -8.79 -7.15 -4.51
N VAL A 140 -8.07 -6.06 -4.75
CA VAL A 140 -7.84 -5.54 -6.10
C VAL A 140 -6.39 -5.79 -6.45
N THR A 141 -6.13 -6.50 -7.52
CA THR A 141 -4.79 -6.87 -7.96
C THR A 141 -4.71 -6.90 -9.48
N GLY A 142 -3.53 -6.70 -10.01
CA GLY A 142 -3.25 -6.82 -11.43
C GLY A 142 -1.74 -6.96 -11.64
N ALA A 143 -1.35 -7.71 -12.65
CA ALA A 143 0.01 -7.76 -13.13
C ALA A 143 0.09 -7.02 -14.47
N ALA A 144 -0.07 -7.73 -15.59
CA ALA A 144 -0.22 -7.12 -16.90
C ALA A 144 -1.45 -7.71 -17.58
N ASP A 145 -1.69 -7.33 -18.83
CA ASP A 145 -2.86 -7.77 -19.59
C ASP A 145 -2.84 -9.31 -19.80
N PRO A 146 -3.79 -10.05 -19.21
CA PRO A 146 -3.85 -11.51 -19.34
C PRO A 146 -4.27 -11.98 -20.73
N THR A 147 -4.70 -11.08 -21.61
CA THR A 147 -5.11 -11.39 -23.01
C THR A 147 -3.93 -11.40 -23.98
N VAL A 148 -2.75 -10.92 -23.55
CA VAL A 148 -1.53 -10.94 -24.37
C VAL A 148 -1.22 -12.38 -24.82
N SER A 149 -0.85 -12.52 -26.11
CA SER A 149 -0.47 -13.82 -26.68
C SER A 149 0.69 -14.46 -25.93
N ILE A 150 0.68 -15.78 -25.86
CA ILE A 150 1.80 -16.54 -25.29
C ILE A 150 3.10 -16.27 -26.05
N ASP A 151 3.00 -16.05 -27.35
CA ASP A 151 4.17 -15.78 -28.22
C ASP A 151 4.82 -14.43 -27.90
N ASP A 152 4.09 -13.48 -27.31
CA ASP A 152 4.59 -12.18 -26.89
C ASP A 152 5.15 -12.19 -25.45
N THR A 153 5.22 -13.36 -24.84
CA THR A 153 5.80 -13.51 -23.48
C THR A 153 7.30 -13.24 -23.52
N MET A 154 7.77 -12.38 -22.62
CA MET A 154 9.21 -12.13 -22.45
C MET A 154 9.96 -13.43 -22.15
N LYS A 155 11.13 -13.59 -22.77
CA LYS A 155 11.98 -14.76 -22.58
C LYS A 155 12.28 -15.01 -21.08
N GLY A 156 12.04 -16.23 -20.63
CA GLY A 156 12.30 -16.65 -19.25
C GLY A 156 11.23 -16.21 -18.23
N LYS A 157 10.11 -15.66 -18.71
CA LYS A 157 8.97 -15.26 -17.87
C LYS A 157 7.76 -16.18 -18.08
N LEU A 158 6.87 -16.20 -17.11
CA LEU A 158 5.58 -16.87 -17.25
C LEU A 158 4.63 -16.04 -18.13
N PRO A 159 3.80 -16.68 -18.96
CA PRO A 159 2.72 -15.98 -19.66
C PRO A 159 1.79 -15.25 -18.67
N GLN A 160 1.36 -14.04 -19.01
CA GLN A 160 0.55 -13.20 -18.13
C GLN A 160 -0.76 -13.89 -17.69
N LYS A 161 -1.40 -14.61 -18.61
CA LYS A 161 -2.59 -15.41 -18.30
C LYS A 161 -2.35 -16.46 -17.22
N LYS A 162 -1.19 -17.15 -17.28
CA LYS A 162 -0.82 -18.15 -16.27
C LYS A 162 -0.51 -17.52 -14.93
N LEU A 163 0.18 -16.39 -14.93
CA LEU A 163 0.53 -15.64 -13.73
C LEU A 163 -0.72 -15.14 -13.01
N VAL A 164 -1.60 -14.45 -13.72
CA VAL A 164 -2.85 -13.89 -13.16
C VAL A 164 -3.75 -14.98 -12.59
N ARG A 165 -3.92 -16.08 -13.33
CA ARG A 165 -4.74 -17.22 -12.87
C ARG A 165 -4.13 -17.89 -11.63
N GLY A 166 -2.84 -18.19 -11.63
CA GLY A 166 -2.17 -18.79 -10.47
C GLY A 166 -2.23 -17.90 -9.23
N ALA A 167 -2.09 -16.59 -9.42
CA ALA A 167 -2.24 -15.64 -8.32
C ALA A 167 -3.67 -15.64 -7.76
N ALA A 168 -4.70 -15.64 -8.62
CA ALA A 168 -6.08 -15.71 -8.18
C ALA A 168 -6.39 -16.99 -7.40
N ASP A 169 -5.90 -18.14 -7.89
CA ASP A 169 -6.03 -19.42 -7.21
C ASP A 169 -5.35 -19.40 -5.82
N GLY A 170 -4.17 -18.77 -5.72
CA GLY A 170 -3.44 -18.61 -4.46
C GLY A 170 -4.19 -17.75 -3.44
N TYR A 171 -4.78 -16.65 -3.87
CA TYR A 171 -5.62 -15.81 -2.99
C TYR A 171 -6.85 -16.55 -2.49
N SER A 172 -7.58 -17.18 -3.39
CA SER A 172 -8.76 -17.97 -3.06
C SER A 172 -8.42 -19.09 -2.07
N SER A 173 -7.34 -19.81 -2.33
CA SER A 173 -6.89 -20.88 -1.44
C SER A 173 -6.60 -20.37 -0.03
N TYR A 174 -5.86 -19.28 0.10
CA TYR A 174 -5.52 -18.73 1.42
C TYR A 174 -6.77 -18.23 2.16
N GLY A 175 -7.64 -17.47 1.50
CA GLY A 175 -8.88 -16.97 2.09
C GLY A 175 -9.77 -18.09 2.59
N ASN A 176 -9.95 -19.14 1.78
CA ASN A 176 -10.74 -20.31 2.17
C ASN A 176 -10.16 -21.08 3.37
N GLN A 177 -8.84 -21.16 3.47
CA GLN A 177 -8.18 -21.86 4.59
C GLN A 177 -8.37 -21.15 5.93
N ILE A 178 -8.46 -19.84 5.94
CA ILE A 178 -8.67 -19.04 7.16
C ILE A 178 -10.13 -18.63 7.39
N GLY A 179 -11.03 -19.02 6.49
CA GLY A 179 -12.46 -18.77 6.63
C GLY A 179 -12.89 -17.33 6.36
N LEU A 180 -12.17 -16.60 5.50
CA LEU A 180 -12.60 -15.28 5.02
C LEU A 180 -13.63 -15.39 3.90
N ALA A 181 -14.61 -14.48 3.91
CA ALA A 181 -15.57 -14.28 2.84
C ALA A 181 -15.04 -13.32 1.77
#